data_5c0c11a2bb9bc57c2314e14f2d8e95b0
#
_entry.id   5c0c11a2bb9bc57c2314e14f2d8e95b0
#
_cell.length_a   1.000
_cell.length_b   1.000
_cell.length_c   1.000
_cell.angle_alpha   90.00
_cell.angle_beta   90.00
_cell.angle_gamma   90.00
#
_symmetry.space_group_name_H-M   'P 1'
#
loop_
_entity.id
_entity.type
_entity.pdbx_description
1 polymer ?
#
loop_
_entity_poly.entity_id
_entity_poly.type
_entity_poly.pdbx_seq_one_letter_code
_entity_poly.pdbx_strand_id
1 'polypeptide(L)'
;WMGSLSKSFASCGGYIAGSAALVEYLKYTAPGFVFSVGMSPPNTAAILAAVQVLKAEPERATTLQARAKLFLDLAQEQGLDTGMSQDSPVIPIIVGDSLKSIQLSQNLFKRGINVPFMIYPSVPQNAARLRFFITCNHTVAQIRSTIEILADELNKL
;
A
#
# COMPACT_ATOMS: atom_id res chain seq x y z
N TRP A 1 -8.42 15.83 9.96
CA TRP A 1 -7.46 15.04 9.21
C TRP A 1 -6.72 14.07 10.13
N MET A 2 -6.46 12.86 9.64
CA MET A 2 -5.66 11.86 10.35
C MET A 2 -4.66 11.25 9.37
N GLY A 3 -3.42 11.05 9.83
CA GLY A 3 -2.40 10.41 9.01
C GLY A 3 -1.53 9.45 9.80
N SER A 4 -1.17 8.34 9.18
CA SER A 4 -0.18 7.39 9.68
C SER A 4 1.21 7.77 9.15
N LEU A 5 2.19 7.75 10.02
CA LEU A 5 3.59 8.03 9.69
C LEU A 5 4.41 6.75 9.44
N SER A 6 3.76 5.58 9.52
CA SER A 6 4.38 4.27 9.30
C SER A 6 4.29 3.75 7.86
N LYS A 7 3.79 4.53 6.93
CA LYS A 7 3.69 4.20 5.51
C LYS A 7 4.76 4.97 4.72
N SER A 8 4.36 5.93 3.89
CA SER A 8 5.28 6.71 3.04
C SER A 8 6.37 7.48 3.80
N PHE A 9 6.15 7.81 5.07
CA PHE A 9 7.16 8.47 5.92
C PHE A 9 8.13 7.48 6.59
N ALA A 10 7.95 6.16 6.43
CA ALA A 10 8.84 5.09 6.87
C ALA A 10 9.30 5.22 8.35
N SER A 11 8.41 5.68 9.25
CA SER A 11 8.69 5.89 10.66
C SER A 11 7.59 5.28 11.53
N CYS A 12 7.39 5.76 12.75
CA CYS A 12 6.38 5.26 13.68
C CYS A 12 5.50 6.40 14.17
N GLY A 13 4.21 6.11 14.41
CA GLY A 13 3.27 7.07 14.93
C GLY A 13 2.25 7.57 13.91
N GLY A 14 1.64 8.68 14.23
CA GLY A 14 0.60 9.32 13.42
C GLY A 14 0.30 10.72 13.93
N TYR A 15 -0.63 11.38 13.27
CA TYR A 15 -1.08 12.70 13.67
C TYR A 15 -2.58 12.86 13.47
N ILE A 16 -3.15 13.76 14.25
CA ILE A 16 -4.49 14.30 14.04
C ILE A 16 -4.36 15.81 13.90
N ALA A 17 -5.03 16.36 12.90
CA ALA A 17 -5.14 17.79 12.67
C ALA A 17 -6.61 18.18 12.52
N GLY A 18 -7.01 19.25 13.20
CA GLY A 18 -8.39 19.72 13.23
C GLY A 18 -8.49 21.09 13.92
N SER A 19 -9.69 21.45 14.37
CA SER A 19 -9.87 22.67 15.14
C SER A 19 -9.06 22.64 16.45
N ALA A 20 -8.66 23.78 16.95
CA ALA A 20 -7.95 23.88 18.22
C ALA A 20 -8.72 23.20 19.38
N ALA A 21 -10.03 23.39 19.44
CA ALA A 21 -10.88 22.76 20.45
C ALA A 21 -10.84 21.23 20.37
N LEU A 22 -10.89 20.64 19.15
CA LEU A 22 -10.80 19.19 18.96
C LEU A 22 -9.42 18.67 19.40
N VAL A 23 -8.35 19.31 18.94
CA VAL A 23 -6.99 18.87 19.28
C VAL A 23 -6.76 18.96 20.79
N GLU A 24 -7.19 20.04 21.43
CA GLU A 24 -7.08 20.21 22.87
C GLU A 24 -7.91 19.16 23.64
N TYR A 25 -9.13 18.90 23.21
CA TYR A 25 -9.96 17.83 23.79
C TYR A 25 -9.27 16.46 23.72
N LEU A 26 -8.72 16.11 22.57
CA LEU A 26 -8.06 14.81 22.35
C LEU A 26 -6.80 14.61 23.21
N LYS A 27 -6.07 15.66 23.53
CA LYS A 27 -4.90 15.60 24.44
C LYS A 27 -5.25 15.06 25.83
N TYR A 28 -6.47 15.26 26.28
CA TYR A 28 -6.91 14.85 27.62
C TYR A 28 -7.81 13.62 27.60
N THR A 29 -8.43 13.28 26.48
CA THR A 29 -9.46 12.24 26.41
C THR A 29 -9.12 11.05 25.53
N ALA A 30 -8.16 11.17 24.61
CA ALA A 30 -7.78 10.06 23.74
C ALA A 30 -6.89 9.06 24.50
N PRO A 31 -7.36 7.84 24.85
CA PRO A 31 -6.58 6.89 25.64
C PRO A 31 -5.24 6.53 24.99
N GLY A 32 -5.21 6.40 23.68
CA GLY A 32 -3.99 6.11 22.92
C GLY A 32 -2.94 7.22 22.94
N PHE A 33 -3.32 8.44 23.35
CA PHE A 33 -2.39 9.55 23.58
C PHE A 33 -2.05 9.69 25.06
N VAL A 34 -3.07 9.69 25.93
CA VAL A 34 -2.90 9.94 27.38
C VAL A 34 -2.06 8.85 28.07
N PHE A 35 -2.26 7.58 27.67
CA PHE A 35 -1.63 6.42 28.32
C PHE A 35 -0.47 5.83 27.49
N SER A 36 0.08 6.56 26.53
CA SER A 36 1.26 6.16 25.78
C SER A 36 2.39 7.19 25.92
N VAL A 37 3.59 6.74 25.62
CA VAL A 37 4.76 7.63 25.54
C VAL A 37 4.75 8.38 24.20
N GLY A 38 5.36 9.55 24.19
CA GLY A 38 5.55 10.35 22.98
C GLY A 38 6.44 9.64 21.95
N MET A 39 6.37 10.15 20.72
CA MET A 39 7.20 9.67 19.62
C MET A 39 8.69 9.89 19.93
N SER A 40 9.54 8.87 19.68
CA SER A 40 10.96 9.00 19.97
C SER A 40 11.64 10.07 19.11
N PRO A 41 12.69 10.75 19.61
CA PRO A 41 13.41 11.77 18.83
C PRO A 41 13.94 11.27 17.48
N PRO A 42 14.51 10.05 17.34
CA PRO A 42 14.94 9.53 16.05
C PRO A 42 13.77 9.39 15.05
N ASN A 43 12.62 8.86 15.50
CA ASN A 43 11.43 8.75 14.64
C ASN A 43 10.91 10.12 14.20
N THR A 44 10.90 11.09 15.11
CA THR A 44 10.49 12.48 14.81
C THR A 44 11.43 13.12 13.80
N ALA A 45 12.74 12.95 13.94
CA ALA A 45 13.74 13.47 12.99
C ALA A 45 13.58 12.83 11.60
N ALA A 46 13.34 11.50 11.55
CA ALA A 46 13.10 10.80 10.29
C ALA A 46 11.85 11.32 9.57
N ILE A 47 10.76 11.57 10.30
CA ILE A 47 9.52 12.13 9.74
C ILE A 47 9.76 13.53 9.22
N LEU A 48 10.45 14.37 9.98
CA LEU A 48 10.77 15.75 9.56
C LEU A 48 11.56 15.73 8.24
N ALA A 49 12.58 14.88 8.14
CA ALA A 49 13.36 14.73 6.92
C ALA A 49 12.49 14.24 5.74
N ALA A 50 11.61 13.25 5.97
CA ALA A 50 10.70 12.75 4.94
C ALA A 50 9.73 13.83 4.44
N VAL A 51 9.21 14.68 5.33
CA VAL A 51 8.36 15.83 4.96
C VAL A 51 9.14 16.84 4.12
N GLN A 52 10.40 17.12 4.49
CA GLN A 52 11.28 18.02 3.73
C GLN A 52 11.55 17.48 2.32
N VAL A 53 11.86 16.19 2.21
CA VAL A 53 12.04 15.51 0.90
C VAL A 53 10.75 15.59 0.07
N LEU A 54 9.60 15.30 0.63
CA LEU A 54 8.33 15.37 -0.10
C LEU A 54 8.01 16.81 -0.58
N LYS A 55 8.37 17.82 0.21
CA LYS A 55 8.23 19.23 -0.19
C LYS A 55 9.20 19.64 -1.30
N ALA A 56 10.42 19.11 -1.27
CA ALA A 56 11.46 19.40 -2.27
C ALA A 56 11.25 18.62 -3.58
N GLU A 57 10.66 17.42 -3.50
CA GLU A 57 10.49 16.48 -4.61
C GLU A 57 9.01 16.05 -4.74
N PRO A 58 8.05 16.98 -5.00
CA PRO A 58 6.62 16.68 -5.07
C PRO A 58 6.27 15.71 -6.21
N GLU A 59 7.13 15.62 -7.24
CA GLU A 59 7.00 14.68 -8.36
C GLU A 59 7.03 13.21 -7.94
N ARG A 60 7.53 12.88 -6.75
CA ARG A 60 7.43 11.50 -6.20
C ARG A 60 5.98 11.05 -6.07
N ALA A 61 5.11 11.94 -5.62
CA ALA A 61 3.68 11.62 -5.46
C ALA A 61 2.98 11.46 -6.82
N THR A 62 3.24 12.37 -7.76
CA THR A 62 2.64 12.28 -9.11
C THR A 62 3.16 11.08 -9.90
N THR A 63 4.46 10.77 -9.76
CA THR A 63 5.05 9.55 -10.35
C THR A 63 4.43 8.30 -9.75
N LEU A 64 4.24 8.24 -8.44
CA LEU A 64 3.56 7.11 -7.77
C LEU A 64 2.15 6.90 -8.34
N GLN A 65 1.36 7.97 -8.44
CA GLN A 65 0.00 7.90 -9.00
C GLN A 65 0.00 7.42 -10.46
N ALA A 66 0.91 7.94 -11.29
CA ALA A 66 1.05 7.52 -12.67
C ALA A 66 1.44 6.03 -12.79
N ARG A 67 2.34 5.54 -11.92
CA ARG A 67 2.73 4.12 -11.88
C ARG A 67 1.60 3.22 -11.41
N ALA A 68 0.86 3.64 -10.39
CA ALA A 68 -0.30 2.91 -9.88
C ALA A 68 -1.40 2.81 -10.94
N LYS A 69 -1.70 3.93 -11.62
CA LYS A 69 -2.66 3.95 -12.72
C LYS A 69 -2.23 3.00 -13.85
N LEU A 70 -0.97 3.05 -14.26
CA LEU A 70 -0.45 2.15 -15.29
C LEU A 70 -0.62 0.67 -14.91
N PHE A 71 -0.32 0.30 -13.66
CA PHE A 71 -0.51 -1.07 -13.19
C PHE A 71 -1.99 -1.47 -13.24
N LEU A 72 -2.88 -0.59 -12.77
CA LEU A 72 -4.31 -0.83 -12.76
C LEU A 72 -4.88 -1.01 -14.17
N ASP A 73 -4.54 -0.10 -15.08
CA ASP A 73 -4.99 -0.14 -16.48
C ASP A 73 -4.55 -1.46 -17.14
N LEU A 74 -3.27 -1.81 -17.03
CA LEU A 74 -2.73 -3.05 -17.59
C LEU A 74 -3.35 -4.32 -16.97
N ALA A 75 -3.61 -4.32 -15.67
CA ALA A 75 -4.28 -5.44 -15.01
C ALA A 75 -5.71 -5.61 -15.54
N GLN A 76 -6.44 -4.53 -15.72
CA GLN A 76 -7.80 -4.54 -16.30
C GLN A 76 -7.80 -4.96 -17.78
N GLU A 77 -6.82 -4.52 -18.57
CA GLU A 77 -6.64 -4.94 -19.96
C GLU A 77 -6.42 -6.47 -20.07
N GLN A 78 -5.76 -7.08 -19.09
CA GLN A 78 -5.57 -8.54 -18.99
C GLN A 78 -6.78 -9.27 -18.37
N GLY A 79 -7.87 -8.56 -18.07
CA GLY A 79 -9.08 -9.15 -17.46
C GLY A 79 -8.89 -9.58 -16.00
N LEU A 80 -7.87 -9.06 -15.31
CA LEU A 80 -7.63 -9.36 -13.90
C LEU A 80 -8.63 -8.60 -13.02
N ASP A 81 -9.18 -9.26 -12.01
CA ASP A 81 -10.12 -8.66 -11.07
C ASP A 81 -9.37 -7.79 -10.05
N THR A 82 -9.47 -6.49 -10.22
CA THR A 82 -8.88 -5.47 -9.33
C THR A 82 -9.87 -4.95 -8.28
N GLY A 83 -11.08 -5.54 -8.21
CA GLY A 83 -12.17 -5.06 -7.35
C GLY A 83 -12.54 -3.61 -7.64
N MET A 84 -12.78 -2.85 -6.59
CA MET A 84 -13.10 -1.41 -6.68
C MET A 84 -11.86 -0.52 -6.56
N SER A 85 -10.67 -1.03 -6.90
CA SER A 85 -9.44 -0.24 -6.78
C SER A 85 -9.46 0.96 -7.72
N GLN A 86 -9.26 2.14 -7.16
CA GLN A 86 -9.18 3.40 -7.87
C GLN A 86 -8.28 4.36 -7.10
N ASP A 87 -7.43 5.12 -7.82
CA ASP A 87 -6.59 6.19 -7.28
C ASP A 87 -5.72 5.79 -6.06
N SER A 88 -5.38 4.49 -5.95
CA SER A 88 -4.58 3.93 -4.86
C SER A 88 -3.35 3.21 -5.40
N PRO A 89 -2.16 3.36 -4.77
CA PRO A 89 -0.99 2.58 -5.11
C PRO A 89 -1.02 1.17 -4.51
N VAL A 90 -2.05 0.83 -3.76
CA VAL A 90 -2.29 -0.51 -3.22
C VAL A 90 -3.39 -1.17 -4.04
N ILE A 91 -3.00 -2.09 -4.92
CA ILE A 91 -3.90 -2.68 -5.91
C ILE A 91 -4.09 -4.17 -5.60
N PRO A 92 -5.31 -4.61 -5.29
CA PRO A 92 -5.62 -6.03 -5.14
C PRO A 92 -5.73 -6.70 -6.51
N ILE A 93 -5.37 -7.97 -6.57
CA ILE A 93 -5.77 -8.90 -7.63
C ILE A 93 -6.55 -10.02 -6.96
N ILE A 94 -7.85 -10.03 -7.16
CA ILE A 94 -8.77 -10.97 -6.51
C ILE A 94 -8.70 -12.31 -7.24
N VAL A 95 -8.29 -13.35 -6.52
CA VAL A 95 -8.17 -14.72 -7.01
C VAL A 95 -9.38 -15.57 -6.56
N GLY A 96 -9.97 -15.20 -5.42
CA GLY A 96 -11.10 -15.88 -4.81
C GLY A 96 -10.67 -17.01 -3.87
N ASP A 97 -9.97 -17.99 -4.38
CA ASP A 97 -9.52 -19.17 -3.64
C ASP A 97 -8.23 -18.91 -2.83
N SER A 98 -8.20 -19.36 -1.58
CA SER A 98 -7.07 -19.13 -0.67
C SER A 98 -5.83 -19.92 -1.07
N LEU A 99 -5.98 -21.18 -1.48
CA LEU A 99 -4.84 -22.03 -1.85
C LEU A 99 -4.22 -21.55 -3.17
N LYS A 100 -5.05 -21.19 -4.15
CA LYS A 100 -4.58 -20.60 -5.40
C LYS A 100 -3.85 -19.28 -5.16
N SER A 101 -4.34 -18.43 -4.24
CA SER A 101 -3.67 -17.17 -3.89
C SER A 101 -2.29 -17.39 -3.28
N ILE A 102 -2.15 -18.38 -2.39
CA ILE A 102 -0.87 -18.76 -1.79
C ILE A 102 0.08 -19.28 -2.88
N GLN A 103 -0.39 -20.20 -3.71
CA GLN A 103 0.40 -20.80 -4.78
C GLN A 103 0.87 -19.77 -5.80
N LEU A 104 -0.03 -18.85 -6.21
CA LEU A 104 0.29 -17.75 -7.11
C LEU A 104 1.37 -16.84 -6.53
N SER A 105 1.25 -16.45 -5.25
CA SER A 105 2.27 -15.65 -4.56
C SER A 105 3.64 -16.34 -4.57
N GLN A 106 3.67 -17.65 -4.28
CA GLN A 106 4.92 -18.43 -4.31
C GLN A 106 5.52 -18.57 -5.71
N ASN A 107 4.69 -18.76 -6.74
CA ASN A 107 5.14 -18.84 -8.12
C ASN A 107 5.73 -17.50 -8.58
N LEU A 108 5.04 -16.40 -8.26
CA LEU A 108 5.53 -15.05 -8.56
C LEU A 108 6.85 -14.74 -7.85
N PHE A 109 7.00 -15.19 -6.60
CA PHE A 109 8.25 -15.03 -5.86
C PHE A 109 9.43 -15.75 -6.56
N LYS A 110 9.23 -16.96 -7.09
CA LYS A 110 10.23 -17.67 -7.89
C LYS A 110 10.60 -16.94 -9.19
N ARG A 111 9.70 -16.07 -9.68
CA ARG A 111 9.91 -15.22 -10.85
C ARG A 111 10.46 -13.83 -10.49
N GLY A 112 10.85 -13.62 -9.22
CA GLY A 112 11.42 -12.36 -8.72
C GLY A 112 10.38 -11.29 -8.34
N ILE A 113 9.10 -11.65 -8.24
CA ILE A 113 8.02 -10.74 -7.86
C ILE A 113 7.55 -11.08 -6.44
N ASN A 114 7.91 -10.21 -5.48
CA ASN A 114 7.48 -10.36 -4.09
C ASN A 114 6.12 -9.66 -3.88
N VAL A 115 5.06 -10.45 -3.73
CA VAL A 115 3.72 -9.95 -3.48
C VAL A 115 3.03 -10.79 -2.40
N PRO A 116 2.53 -10.16 -1.30
CA PRO A 116 1.81 -10.88 -0.27
C PRO A 116 0.41 -11.28 -0.72
N PHE A 117 -0.04 -12.43 -0.22
CA PHE A 117 -1.43 -12.85 -0.32
C PHE A 117 -2.22 -12.44 0.92
N MET A 118 -3.53 -12.25 0.75
CA MET A 118 -4.50 -11.98 1.80
C MET A 118 -5.61 -13.03 1.71
N ILE A 119 -5.80 -13.76 2.82
CA ILE A 119 -6.80 -14.84 2.93
C ILE A 119 -7.71 -14.60 4.13
N TYR A 120 -8.76 -15.41 4.26
CA TYR A 120 -9.60 -15.40 5.46
C TYR A 120 -8.73 -15.63 6.73
N PRO A 121 -8.99 -14.93 7.86
CA PRO A 121 -10.07 -13.97 8.11
C PRO A 121 -9.76 -12.52 7.74
N SER A 122 -8.59 -12.21 7.17
CA SER A 122 -8.20 -10.84 6.79
C SER A 122 -9.05 -10.28 5.64
N VAL A 123 -9.62 -11.16 4.84
CA VAL A 123 -10.61 -10.85 3.78
C VAL A 123 -11.75 -11.86 3.89
N PRO A 124 -12.94 -11.59 3.33
CA PRO A 124 -14.04 -12.54 3.32
C PRO A 124 -13.67 -13.87 2.63
N GLN A 125 -14.38 -14.96 2.98
CA GLN A 125 -14.27 -16.22 2.26
C GLN A 125 -14.54 -16.00 0.76
N ASN A 126 -13.81 -16.70 -0.09
CA ASN A 126 -13.89 -16.58 -1.56
C ASN A 126 -13.49 -15.19 -2.11
N ALA A 127 -12.78 -14.41 -1.31
CA ALA A 127 -12.26 -13.09 -1.70
C ALA A 127 -10.74 -12.98 -1.46
N ALA A 128 -10.05 -14.13 -1.42
CA ALA A 128 -8.59 -14.18 -1.30
C ALA A 128 -7.94 -13.48 -2.48
N ARG A 129 -6.85 -12.78 -2.23
CA ARG A 129 -6.23 -11.89 -3.21
C ARG A 129 -4.74 -11.74 -3.01
N LEU A 130 -4.04 -11.35 -4.05
CA LEU A 130 -2.73 -10.74 -3.94
C LEU A 130 -2.88 -9.23 -3.71
N ARG A 131 -1.92 -8.62 -3.04
CA ARG A 131 -1.97 -7.19 -2.72
C ARG A 131 -0.67 -6.52 -3.17
N PHE A 132 -0.72 -5.91 -4.34
CA PHE A 132 0.41 -5.20 -4.92
C PHE A 132 0.60 -3.83 -4.27
N PHE A 133 1.84 -3.48 -4.00
CA PHE A 133 2.25 -2.18 -3.48
C PHE A 133 3.11 -1.49 -4.52
N ILE A 134 2.55 -0.55 -5.24
CA ILE A 134 3.27 0.20 -6.26
C ILE A 134 4.02 1.35 -5.59
N THR A 135 5.23 1.61 -6.06
CA THR A 135 6.07 2.71 -5.59
C THR A 135 6.52 3.59 -6.75
N CYS A 136 6.97 4.82 -6.45
CA CYS A 136 7.54 5.71 -7.46
C CYS A 136 8.86 5.18 -8.06
N ASN A 137 9.51 4.23 -7.38
CA ASN A 137 10.76 3.61 -7.84
C ASN A 137 10.55 2.48 -8.85
N HIS A 138 9.34 1.93 -8.96
CA HIS A 138 9.06 0.92 -9.98
C HIS A 138 9.11 1.53 -11.37
N THR A 139 9.88 0.92 -12.26
CA THR A 139 9.95 1.35 -13.66
C THR A 139 8.73 0.88 -14.45
N VAL A 140 8.45 1.53 -15.57
CA VAL A 140 7.39 1.09 -16.51
C VAL A 140 7.63 -0.34 -16.98
N ALA A 141 8.89 -0.69 -17.27
CA ALA A 141 9.26 -2.04 -17.72
C ALA A 141 8.95 -3.11 -16.65
N GLN A 142 9.30 -2.83 -15.38
CA GLN A 142 8.97 -3.74 -14.26
C GLN A 142 7.47 -3.93 -14.10
N ILE A 143 6.67 -2.85 -14.21
CA ILE A 143 5.22 -2.92 -14.10
C ILE A 143 4.64 -3.79 -15.22
N ARG A 144 5.04 -3.56 -16.48
CA ARG A 144 4.56 -4.36 -17.62
C ARG A 144 4.93 -5.83 -17.48
N SER A 145 6.21 -6.12 -17.22
CA SER A 145 6.67 -7.49 -17.02
C SER A 145 5.96 -8.18 -15.85
N THR A 146 5.67 -7.46 -14.77
CA THR A 146 4.92 -8.01 -13.62
C THR A 146 3.50 -8.43 -14.04
N ILE A 147 2.79 -7.63 -14.81
CA ILE A 147 1.44 -7.96 -15.29
C ILE A 147 1.45 -9.16 -16.24
N GLU A 148 2.41 -9.21 -17.17
CA GLU A 148 2.55 -10.34 -18.10
C GLU A 148 2.81 -11.65 -17.35
N ILE A 149 3.76 -11.64 -16.41
CA ILE A 149 4.09 -12.81 -15.59
C ILE A 149 2.91 -13.21 -14.70
N LEU A 150 2.21 -12.24 -14.11
CA LEU A 150 1.05 -12.49 -13.26
C LEU A 150 -0.09 -13.18 -14.04
N ALA A 151 -0.41 -12.67 -15.23
CA ALA A 151 -1.43 -13.26 -16.10
C ALA A 151 -1.04 -14.69 -16.52
N ASP A 152 0.23 -14.91 -16.90
CA ASP A 152 0.76 -16.24 -17.25
C ASP A 152 0.66 -17.23 -16.07
N GLU A 153 1.08 -16.85 -14.88
CA GLU A 153 1.02 -17.71 -13.69
C GLU A 153 -0.42 -17.97 -13.21
N LEU A 154 -1.31 -16.99 -13.32
CA LEU A 154 -2.72 -17.17 -12.97
C LEU A 154 -3.44 -18.14 -13.90
N ASN A 155 -3.14 -18.11 -15.20
CA ASN A 155 -3.71 -19.02 -16.20
C ASN A 155 -3.26 -20.50 -16.03
N LYS A 156 -2.21 -20.76 -15.26
CA LYS A 156 -1.70 -22.11 -14.96
C LYS A 156 -2.35 -22.74 -13.74
N LEU A 157 -3.16 -21.98 -12.97
CA LEU A 157 -3.82 -22.40 -11.73
C LEU A 157 -5.28 -22.81 -11.96
#